data_b75cf69c27b91e2554243ee7c4c696b2
#
_entry.id   b75cf69c27b91e2554243ee7c4c696b2
#
_cell.length_a   1.000
_cell.length_b   1.000
_cell.length_c   1.000
_cell.angle_alpha   90.00
_cell.angle_beta   90.00
_cell.angle_gamma   90.00
#
_symmetry.space_group_name_H-M   'P 1'
#
loop_
_entity.id
_entity.type
_entity.pdbx_description
1 polymer ?
#
loop_
_entity_poly.entity_id
_entity_poly.type
_entity_poly.pdbx_seq_one_letter_code
_entity_poly.pdbx_strand_id
1 'polypeptide(L)'
;MKIDDLPVRDELRGQSPYGAPQLDVPVQLNTNENPYQLPEPLVARIAERVADAARKLNRYPDRDAVELRTELARYLTRTTGHPLELGQVWAANGSNEVIQQLLQTFGGPGRSALGFEPSYQMHELISRGTGTRWIAGPRNADFTIDVDAAIAALAEHRPDVLFICSPNNPTGTAVERDTVLALHDAAQAVKPTVVIVDEAYVEFSHRASLLPLIEGRPLLVVTRTMSKAFGAAGLRLGYLAADRAVVDAVQLVRLPYHLSAVTQATALACLEHTDTLLGYVQKLKGERDRLVEALRALGLTVTDSDSNFIQFGTFEDQRAVWRAILDRGVLIRDNGVPGYLRVTAGTPAENDAFLDAVRTVTKELSPRSCKN
;
A
#
# COMPACT_ATOMS: atom_id res chain seq x y z
N MET A 1 24.38 8.93 -26.03
CA MET A 1 23.44 9.85 -25.35
C MET A 1 23.14 9.26 -23.99
N LYS A 2 23.32 10.01 -22.93
CA LYS A 2 22.96 9.63 -21.55
C LYS A 2 21.67 10.32 -21.17
N ILE A 3 21.02 9.89 -20.08
CA ILE A 3 19.77 10.50 -19.60
C ILE A 3 19.93 12.01 -19.33
N ASP A 4 21.12 12.42 -18.89
CA ASP A 4 21.44 13.83 -18.61
C ASP A 4 21.54 14.69 -19.88
N ASP A 5 21.73 14.06 -21.05
CA ASP A 5 21.77 14.73 -22.37
C ASP A 5 20.36 15.01 -22.91
N LEU A 6 19.31 14.45 -22.27
CA LEU A 6 17.92 14.63 -22.67
C LEU A 6 17.31 15.87 -22.01
N PRO A 7 16.32 16.52 -22.64
CA PRO A 7 15.59 17.64 -22.07
C PRO A 7 14.57 17.16 -21.00
N VAL A 8 15.08 16.41 -20.01
CA VAL A 8 14.28 15.91 -18.89
C VAL A 8 13.96 17.08 -17.96
N ARG A 9 12.73 17.12 -17.43
CA ARG A 9 12.32 18.10 -16.42
C ARG A 9 13.28 18.09 -15.24
N ASP A 10 13.59 19.27 -14.69
CA ASP A 10 14.62 19.41 -13.63
C ASP A 10 14.28 18.60 -12.38
N GLU A 11 12.99 18.47 -12.02
CA GLU A 11 12.53 17.71 -10.87
C GLU A 11 12.77 16.19 -11.00
N LEU A 12 13.03 15.70 -12.21
CA LEU A 12 13.31 14.28 -12.49
C LEU A 12 14.81 13.98 -12.62
N ARG A 13 15.67 15.02 -12.68
CA ARG A 13 17.11 14.82 -12.82
C ARG A 13 17.70 14.18 -11.57
N GLY A 14 18.61 13.25 -11.77
CA GLY A 14 19.28 12.52 -10.66
C GLY A 14 18.40 11.48 -9.95
N GLN A 15 17.13 11.30 -10.36
CA GLN A 15 16.29 10.24 -9.82
C GLN A 15 16.59 8.89 -10.47
N SER A 16 16.41 7.81 -9.71
CA SER A 16 16.46 6.44 -10.21
C SER A 16 15.05 5.83 -10.25
N PRO A 17 14.77 4.91 -11.19
CA PRO A 17 13.50 4.20 -11.22
C PRO A 17 13.25 3.46 -9.90
N TYR A 18 12.03 3.60 -9.38
CA TYR A 18 11.60 2.82 -8.22
C TYR A 18 11.45 1.35 -8.59
N GLY A 19 11.97 0.46 -7.75
CA GLY A 19 11.79 -0.98 -7.91
C GLY A 19 12.28 -1.75 -6.67
N ALA A 20 11.66 -2.89 -6.43
CA ALA A 20 12.18 -3.88 -5.50
C ALA A 20 13.18 -4.79 -6.25
N PRO A 21 14.24 -5.29 -5.60
CA PRO A 21 15.07 -6.33 -6.19
C PRO A 21 14.21 -7.53 -6.62
N GLN A 22 14.43 -7.99 -7.85
CA GLN A 22 13.86 -9.22 -8.39
C GLN A 22 15.01 -10.20 -8.60
N LEU A 23 15.22 -11.08 -7.63
CA LEU A 23 16.30 -12.07 -7.62
C LEU A 23 15.68 -13.47 -7.62
N ASP A 24 16.29 -14.38 -8.38
CA ASP A 24 15.89 -15.79 -8.39
C ASP A 24 16.48 -16.49 -7.17
N VAL A 25 15.69 -16.55 -6.11
CA VAL A 25 16.04 -17.22 -4.84
C VAL A 25 14.87 -18.05 -4.36
N PRO A 26 15.13 -19.09 -3.54
CA PRO A 26 14.09 -20.04 -3.07
C PRO A 26 12.94 -19.37 -2.31
N VAL A 27 13.21 -18.32 -1.53
CA VAL A 27 12.21 -17.66 -0.67
C VAL A 27 12.20 -16.15 -0.93
N GLN A 28 11.07 -15.63 -1.40
CA GLN A 28 10.90 -14.23 -1.77
C GLN A 28 9.85 -13.56 -0.89
N LEU A 29 10.31 -12.79 0.12
CA LEU A 29 9.49 -12.11 1.12
C LEU A 29 9.70 -10.58 1.13
N ASN A 30 9.95 -9.97 -0.04
CA ASN A 30 10.38 -8.57 -0.15
C ASN A 30 9.31 -7.60 -0.67
N THR A 31 8.23 -8.06 -1.32
CA THR A 31 7.28 -7.22 -2.08
C THR A 31 5.87 -7.16 -1.51
N ASN A 32 5.64 -7.70 -0.31
CA ASN A 32 4.34 -7.74 0.36
C ASN A 32 3.25 -8.40 -0.49
N GLU A 33 3.61 -9.47 -1.20
CA GLU A 33 2.69 -10.28 -1.97
C GLU A 33 2.00 -11.32 -1.08
N ASN A 34 0.86 -11.80 -1.53
CA ASN A 34 0.20 -12.94 -0.93
C ASN A 34 0.81 -14.22 -1.53
N PRO A 35 1.43 -15.12 -0.73
CA PRO A 35 2.12 -16.30 -1.24
C PRO A 35 1.17 -17.40 -1.71
N TYR A 36 -0.11 -17.34 -1.33
CA TYR A 36 -1.08 -18.34 -1.71
C TYR A 36 -1.52 -18.16 -3.15
N GLN A 37 -1.43 -19.23 -3.93
CA GLN A 37 -1.99 -19.28 -5.28
C GLN A 37 -3.51 -19.14 -5.24
N LEU A 38 -4.08 -18.61 -6.32
CA LEU A 38 -5.53 -18.54 -6.45
C LEU A 38 -6.11 -19.96 -6.48
N PRO A 39 -7.22 -20.22 -5.79
CA PRO A 39 -7.83 -21.55 -5.75
C PRO A 39 -8.41 -21.93 -7.11
N GLU A 40 -8.37 -23.21 -7.45
CA GLU A 40 -8.80 -23.73 -8.76
C GLU A 40 -10.21 -23.28 -9.19
N PRO A 41 -11.24 -23.23 -8.31
CA PRO A 41 -12.56 -22.71 -8.70
C PRO A 41 -12.51 -21.25 -9.15
N LEU A 42 -11.66 -20.42 -8.53
CA LEU A 42 -11.49 -19.03 -8.95
C LEU A 42 -10.71 -18.95 -10.28
N VAL A 43 -9.67 -19.78 -10.47
CA VAL A 43 -8.91 -19.83 -11.73
C VAL A 43 -9.86 -20.20 -12.89
N ALA A 44 -10.71 -21.22 -12.72
CA ALA A 44 -11.71 -21.61 -13.69
C ALA A 44 -12.72 -20.45 -13.98
N ARG A 45 -13.17 -19.76 -12.94
CA ARG A 45 -14.09 -18.63 -13.09
C ARG A 45 -13.44 -17.43 -13.81
N ILE A 46 -12.18 -17.15 -13.52
CA ILE A 46 -11.40 -16.15 -14.27
C ILE A 46 -11.31 -16.54 -15.76
N ALA A 47 -10.97 -17.78 -16.06
CA ALA A 47 -10.86 -18.26 -17.43
C ALA A 47 -12.17 -18.09 -18.19
N GLU A 48 -13.30 -18.44 -17.59
CA GLU A 48 -14.65 -18.26 -18.18
C GLU A 48 -14.93 -16.79 -18.50
N ARG A 49 -14.81 -15.90 -17.49
CA ARG A 49 -15.10 -14.46 -17.67
C ARG A 49 -14.14 -13.80 -18.68
N VAL A 50 -12.84 -14.19 -18.67
CA VAL A 50 -11.86 -13.68 -19.62
C VAL A 50 -12.16 -14.19 -21.03
N ALA A 51 -12.59 -15.44 -21.23
CA ALA A 51 -13.01 -15.96 -22.52
C ALA A 51 -14.21 -15.17 -23.09
N ASP A 52 -15.17 -14.81 -22.25
CA ASP A 52 -16.31 -13.98 -22.65
C ASP A 52 -15.91 -12.55 -23.03
N ALA A 53 -14.99 -11.95 -22.27
CA ALA A 53 -14.43 -10.64 -22.59
C ALA A 53 -13.62 -10.69 -23.90
N ALA A 54 -12.84 -11.77 -24.13
CA ALA A 54 -12.00 -11.94 -25.30
C ALA A 54 -12.79 -11.92 -26.62
N ARG A 55 -14.02 -12.45 -26.63
CA ARG A 55 -14.91 -12.41 -27.81
C ARG A 55 -15.29 -11.00 -28.26
N LYS A 56 -15.05 -10.00 -27.40
CA LYS A 56 -15.44 -8.59 -27.61
C LYS A 56 -14.24 -7.65 -27.64
N LEU A 57 -13.00 -8.18 -27.65
CA LEU A 57 -11.77 -7.34 -27.62
C LEU A 57 -11.57 -6.42 -28.83
N ASN A 58 -12.33 -6.62 -29.90
CA ASN A 58 -12.39 -5.70 -31.04
C ASN A 58 -13.17 -4.40 -30.72
N ARG A 59 -13.71 -4.25 -29.53
CA ARG A 59 -14.41 -3.06 -29.06
C ARG A 59 -13.78 -2.57 -27.75
N TYR A 60 -13.90 -1.27 -27.50
CA TYR A 60 -13.51 -0.69 -26.22
C TYR A 60 -14.30 -1.32 -25.07
N PRO A 61 -13.69 -1.44 -23.88
CA PRO A 61 -14.37 -1.92 -22.69
C PRO A 61 -15.45 -0.93 -22.21
N ASP A 62 -16.21 -1.32 -21.18
CA ASP A 62 -17.04 -0.36 -20.44
C ASP A 62 -16.12 0.75 -19.90
N ARG A 63 -16.36 1.98 -20.41
CA ARG A 63 -15.59 3.17 -20.11
C ARG A 63 -15.59 3.51 -18.62
N ASP A 64 -16.73 3.32 -17.99
CA ASP A 64 -16.98 3.73 -16.61
C ASP A 64 -16.91 2.54 -15.64
N ALA A 65 -16.63 1.33 -16.13
CA ALA A 65 -16.51 0.09 -15.38
C ALA A 65 -17.69 -0.11 -14.39
N VAL A 66 -18.92 0.10 -14.85
CA VAL A 66 -20.12 0.19 -14.00
C VAL A 66 -20.35 -1.07 -13.18
N GLU A 67 -20.30 -2.28 -13.82
CA GLU A 67 -20.45 -3.54 -13.11
C GLU A 67 -19.39 -3.69 -12.01
N LEU A 68 -18.11 -3.47 -12.36
CA LEU A 68 -17.00 -3.59 -11.41
C LEU A 68 -17.13 -2.62 -10.24
N ARG A 69 -17.42 -1.35 -10.48
CA ARG A 69 -17.59 -0.34 -9.44
C ARG A 69 -18.78 -0.62 -8.52
N THR A 70 -19.85 -1.19 -9.09
CA THR A 70 -21.03 -1.63 -8.32
C THR A 70 -20.65 -2.78 -7.38
N GLU A 71 -19.92 -3.79 -7.86
CA GLU A 71 -19.50 -4.90 -7.03
C GLU A 71 -18.44 -4.49 -5.98
N LEU A 72 -17.55 -3.54 -6.30
CA LEU A 72 -16.63 -2.94 -5.32
C LEU A 72 -17.40 -2.17 -4.23
N ALA A 73 -18.44 -1.41 -4.59
CA ALA A 73 -19.30 -0.73 -3.60
C ALA A 73 -20.01 -1.73 -2.69
N ARG A 74 -20.53 -2.84 -3.23
CA ARG A 74 -21.13 -3.93 -2.45
C ARG A 74 -20.12 -4.60 -1.52
N TYR A 75 -18.93 -4.91 -2.02
CA TYR A 75 -17.83 -5.46 -1.22
C TYR A 75 -17.47 -4.54 -0.03
N LEU A 76 -17.28 -3.25 -0.30
CA LEU A 76 -16.95 -2.27 0.72
C LEU A 76 -18.09 -2.10 1.74
N THR A 77 -19.34 -2.01 1.28
CA THR A 77 -20.51 -1.96 2.17
C THR A 77 -20.57 -3.18 3.09
N ARG A 78 -20.40 -4.40 2.53
CA ARG A 78 -20.44 -5.65 3.29
C ARG A 78 -19.33 -5.72 4.34
N THR A 79 -18.12 -5.28 4.01
CA THR A 79 -16.94 -5.44 4.88
C THR A 79 -16.78 -4.33 5.90
N THR A 80 -17.35 -3.16 5.67
CA THR A 80 -17.23 -2.00 6.56
C THR A 80 -18.53 -1.64 7.30
N GLY A 81 -19.67 -2.17 6.85
CA GLY A 81 -20.98 -1.78 7.36
C GLY A 81 -21.45 -0.39 6.91
N HIS A 82 -20.63 0.35 6.15
CA HIS A 82 -20.97 1.67 5.63
C HIS A 82 -21.54 1.56 4.21
N PRO A 83 -22.80 1.97 3.96
CA PRO A 83 -23.41 1.87 2.65
C PRO A 83 -22.71 2.78 1.64
N LEU A 84 -22.38 2.22 0.48
CA LEU A 84 -21.78 2.94 -0.64
C LEU A 84 -22.57 2.71 -1.93
N GLU A 85 -22.65 3.75 -2.73
CA GLU A 85 -23.23 3.72 -4.07
C GLU A 85 -22.14 3.74 -5.15
N LEU A 86 -22.51 3.34 -6.37
CA LEU A 86 -21.64 3.38 -7.56
C LEU A 86 -20.92 4.72 -7.74
N GLY A 87 -21.61 5.85 -7.49
CA GLY A 87 -21.06 7.19 -7.65
C GLY A 87 -19.95 7.54 -6.67
N GLN A 88 -19.79 6.76 -5.59
CA GLN A 88 -18.79 6.98 -4.55
C GLN A 88 -17.55 6.11 -4.70
N VAL A 89 -17.49 5.23 -5.70
CA VAL A 89 -16.35 4.32 -5.93
C VAL A 89 -15.75 4.58 -7.31
N TRP A 90 -14.43 4.67 -7.39
CA TRP A 90 -13.67 4.74 -8.62
C TRP A 90 -12.59 3.66 -8.65
N ALA A 91 -12.28 3.13 -9.85
CA ALA A 91 -11.29 2.07 -10.03
C ALA A 91 -10.28 2.43 -11.12
N ALA A 92 -8.99 2.02 -10.94
CA ALA A 92 -7.91 2.28 -11.89
C ALA A 92 -6.85 1.16 -11.84
N ASN A 93 -5.78 1.27 -12.66
CA ASN A 93 -4.73 0.25 -12.77
C ASN A 93 -3.79 0.24 -11.56
N GLY A 94 -4.30 -0.28 -10.44
CA GLY A 94 -3.65 -0.29 -9.13
C GLY A 94 -3.86 1.03 -8.37
N SER A 95 -3.65 0.98 -7.05
CA SER A 95 -3.79 2.18 -6.20
C SER A 95 -2.83 3.31 -6.61
N ASN A 96 -1.70 2.99 -7.23
CA ASN A 96 -0.76 4.02 -7.73
C ASN A 96 -1.41 4.90 -8.81
N GLU A 97 -2.16 4.33 -9.75
CA GLU A 97 -2.88 5.15 -10.74
C GLU A 97 -4.02 5.92 -10.10
N VAL A 98 -4.72 5.33 -9.11
CA VAL A 98 -5.73 6.06 -8.32
C VAL A 98 -5.12 7.29 -7.65
N ILE A 99 -3.96 7.14 -6.98
CA ILE A 99 -3.22 8.22 -6.33
C ILE A 99 -2.74 9.24 -7.38
N GLN A 100 -2.27 8.78 -8.53
CA GLN A 100 -1.84 9.66 -9.61
C GLN A 100 -3.00 10.52 -10.13
N GLN A 101 -4.18 9.93 -10.34
CA GLN A 101 -5.36 10.66 -10.77
C GLN A 101 -5.83 11.65 -9.70
N LEU A 102 -5.78 11.31 -8.41
CA LEU A 102 -6.05 12.23 -7.31
C LEU A 102 -5.06 13.42 -7.32
N LEU A 103 -3.76 13.16 -7.51
CA LEU A 103 -2.75 14.22 -7.58
C LEU A 103 -2.83 15.05 -8.87
N GLN A 104 -3.25 14.47 -10.00
CA GLN A 104 -3.55 15.23 -11.21
C GLN A 104 -4.77 16.13 -11.04
N THR A 105 -5.72 15.74 -10.20
CA THR A 105 -6.95 16.50 -9.95
C THR A 105 -6.73 17.60 -8.91
N PHE A 106 -6.09 17.28 -7.79
CA PHE A 106 -6.02 18.14 -6.61
C PHE A 106 -4.62 18.67 -6.32
N GLY A 107 -3.58 18.07 -6.89
CA GLY A 107 -2.18 18.50 -6.86
C GLY A 107 -1.77 19.27 -8.11
N GLY A 108 -0.52 19.11 -8.54
CA GLY A 108 0.06 19.74 -9.73
C GLY A 108 0.97 20.91 -9.43
N PRO A 109 1.47 21.62 -10.46
CA PRO A 109 2.36 22.76 -10.30
C PRO A 109 1.76 23.86 -9.42
N GLY A 110 2.56 24.38 -8.48
CA GLY A 110 2.15 25.40 -7.51
C GLY A 110 1.36 24.87 -6.32
N ARG A 111 1.06 23.56 -6.29
CA ARG A 111 0.39 22.88 -5.19
C ARG A 111 1.33 21.96 -4.42
N SER A 112 0.91 21.53 -3.22
CA SER A 112 1.73 20.67 -2.36
C SER A 112 0.93 19.54 -1.75
N ALA A 113 1.65 18.46 -1.46
CA ALA A 113 1.16 17.31 -0.70
C ALA A 113 2.05 17.09 0.53
N LEU A 114 1.42 16.78 1.66
CA LEU A 114 2.10 16.43 2.91
C LEU A 114 1.87 14.97 3.24
N GLY A 115 2.90 14.27 3.67
CA GLY A 115 2.83 12.91 4.21
C GLY A 115 3.83 12.71 5.34
N PHE A 116 3.75 11.61 6.07
CA PHE A 116 4.53 11.37 7.30
C PHE A 116 5.54 10.26 7.08
N GLU A 117 6.84 10.58 7.12
CA GLU A 117 7.92 9.63 6.84
C GLU A 117 8.53 9.01 8.09
N PRO A 118 9.00 7.72 7.98
CA PRO A 118 8.98 6.89 6.78
C PRO A 118 7.58 6.40 6.41
N SER A 119 7.28 6.38 5.10
CA SER A 119 6.00 5.91 4.56
C SER A 119 6.18 5.30 3.16
N TYR A 120 5.07 5.04 2.46
CA TYR A 120 5.09 4.48 1.12
C TYR A 120 5.66 5.46 0.12
N GLN A 121 6.86 5.18 -0.37
CA GLN A 121 7.63 6.09 -1.25
C GLN A 121 6.89 6.54 -2.51
N MET A 122 5.91 5.75 -2.99
CA MET A 122 5.15 6.15 -4.17
C MET A 122 4.28 7.38 -3.93
N HIS A 123 3.90 7.73 -2.69
CA HIS A 123 3.21 8.99 -2.40
C HIS A 123 4.07 10.19 -2.81
N GLU A 124 5.33 10.21 -2.40
CA GLU A 124 6.31 11.22 -2.80
C GLU A 124 6.60 11.18 -4.30
N LEU A 125 6.91 9.98 -4.84
CA LEU A 125 7.32 9.83 -6.24
C LEU A 125 6.21 10.25 -7.21
N ILE A 126 4.96 9.88 -6.94
CA ILE A 126 3.82 10.28 -7.77
C ILE A 126 3.54 11.78 -7.61
N SER A 127 3.67 12.33 -6.39
CA SER A 127 3.55 13.78 -6.16
C SER A 127 4.55 14.54 -7.03
N ARG A 128 5.83 14.20 -6.96
CA ARG A 128 6.87 14.80 -7.82
C ARG A 128 6.60 14.57 -9.31
N GLY A 129 6.17 13.36 -9.68
CA GLY A 129 5.83 13.00 -11.06
C GLY A 129 4.72 13.86 -11.65
N THR A 130 3.75 14.29 -10.84
CA THR A 130 2.65 15.20 -11.23
C THR A 130 2.99 16.68 -11.08
N GLY A 131 4.20 17.04 -10.64
CA GLY A 131 4.61 18.41 -10.38
C GLY A 131 4.09 18.97 -9.06
N THR A 132 3.59 18.11 -8.17
CA THR A 132 3.15 18.49 -6.82
C THR A 132 4.35 18.51 -5.88
N ARG A 133 4.56 19.60 -5.14
CA ARG A 133 5.62 19.71 -4.15
C ARG A 133 5.35 18.75 -2.97
N TRP A 134 6.29 17.85 -2.68
CA TRP A 134 6.22 16.96 -1.53
C TRP A 134 6.75 17.64 -0.26
N ILE A 135 6.04 17.43 0.84
CA ILE A 135 6.41 17.90 2.19
C ILE A 135 6.42 16.66 3.10
N ALA A 136 7.58 16.39 3.71
CA ALA A 136 7.75 15.29 4.63
C ALA A 136 7.50 15.77 6.07
N GLY A 137 6.47 15.23 6.70
CA GLY A 137 6.22 15.37 8.14
C GLY A 137 6.91 14.22 8.92
N PRO A 138 7.29 14.44 10.18
CA PRO A 138 7.93 13.43 11.01
C PRO A 138 6.93 12.40 11.55
N ARG A 139 7.47 11.23 11.96
CA ARG A 139 6.82 10.27 12.86
C ARG A 139 7.56 10.23 14.19
N ASN A 140 6.88 9.77 15.22
CA ASN A 140 7.47 9.43 16.52
C ASN A 140 8.47 8.27 16.40
N ALA A 141 9.26 8.02 17.44
CA ALA A 141 10.23 6.93 17.47
C ALA A 141 9.59 5.53 17.35
N ASP A 142 8.34 5.39 17.72
CA ASP A 142 7.51 4.19 17.55
C ASP A 142 6.79 4.13 16.19
N PHE A 143 7.09 5.06 15.29
CA PHE A 143 6.49 5.23 13.97
C PHE A 143 5.01 5.64 13.96
N THR A 144 4.43 6.04 15.08
CA THR A 144 3.11 6.70 15.09
C THR A 144 3.22 8.14 14.54
N ILE A 145 2.09 8.73 14.16
CA ILE A 145 2.06 10.14 13.75
C ILE A 145 2.04 11.00 15.01
N ASP A 146 2.96 11.95 15.11
CA ASP A 146 2.90 13.03 16.10
C ASP A 146 1.80 14.02 15.67
N VAL A 147 0.68 13.98 16.37
CA VAL A 147 -0.52 14.77 16.00
C VAL A 147 -0.25 16.26 16.13
N ASP A 148 0.43 16.70 17.17
CA ASP A 148 0.70 18.13 17.40
C ASP A 148 1.68 18.66 16.35
N ALA A 149 2.75 17.94 16.06
CA ALA A 149 3.68 18.29 15.00
C ALA A 149 3.02 18.26 13.61
N ALA A 150 2.11 17.32 13.37
CA ALA A 150 1.36 17.24 12.13
C ALA A 150 0.40 18.41 11.94
N ILE A 151 -0.30 18.83 12.98
CA ILE A 151 -1.18 20.01 12.97
C ILE A 151 -0.35 21.29 12.73
N ALA A 152 0.80 21.43 13.39
CA ALA A 152 1.71 22.55 13.15
C ALA A 152 2.20 22.59 11.68
N ALA A 153 2.57 21.45 11.10
CA ALA A 153 2.98 21.34 9.70
C ALA A 153 1.83 21.69 8.73
N LEU A 154 0.59 21.30 9.04
CA LEU A 154 -0.60 21.67 8.26
C LEU A 154 -0.81 23.20 8.27
N ALA A 155 -0.68 23.83 9.43
CA ALA A 155 -0.83 25.29 9.56
C ALA A 155 0.29 26.06 8.82
N GLU A 156 1.54 25.59 8.91
CA GLU A 156 2.69 26.22 8.27
C GLU A 156 2.66 26.06 6.74
N HIS A 157 2.48 24.83 6.27
CA HIS A 157 2.68 24.52 4.86
C HIS A 157 1.42 24.61 4.02
N ARG A 158 0.23 24.59 4.63
CA ARG A 158 -1.08 24.70 3.97
C ARG A 158 -1.19 23.80 2.73
N PRO A 159 -1.00 22.46 2.86
CA PRO A 159 -0.96 21.56 1.71
C PRO A 159 -2.33 21.46 1.02
N ASP A 160 -2.33 21.10 -0.27
CA ASP A 160 -3.55 20.82 -1.04
C ASP A 160 -4.02 19.38 -0.84
N VAL A 161 -3.07 18.49 -0.55
CA VAL A 161 -3.30 17.07 -0.33
C VAL A 161 -2.57 16.61 0.94
N LEU A 162 -3.23 15.82 1.77
CA LEU A 162 -2.65 15.17 2.95
C LEU A 162 -2.72 13.65 2.76
N PHE A 163 -1.59 12.96 2.91
CA PHE A 163 -1.51 11.49 2.88
C PHE A 163 -1.43 10.91 4.28
N ILE A 164 -2.30 9.94 4.57
CA ILE A 164 -2.28 9.11 5.79
C ILE A 164 -2.26 7.65 5.35
N CYS A 165 -1.11 6.98 5.47
CA CYS A 165 -0.98 5.56 5.15
C CYS A 165 -1.32 4.71 6.37
N SER A 166 -2.36 3.87 6.29
CA SER A 166 -2.84 3.07 7.43
C SER A 166 -3.47 1.73 6.97
N PRO A 167 -2.85 0.59 7.32
CA PRO A 167 -1.53 0.41 7.93
C PRO A 167 -0.38 0.95 7.09
N ASN A 168 0.60 1.58 7.76
CA ASN A 168 1.71 2.24 7.10
C ASN A 168 2.72 1.24 6.51
N ASN A 169 3.26 1.54 5.36
CA ASN A 169 4.38 0.84 4.75
C ASN A 169 5.61 1.77 4.77
N PRO A 170 6.73 1.44 5.44
CA PRO A 170 7.18 0.07 5.76
C PRO A 170 6.96 -0.37 7.21
N THR A 171 6.38 0.42 8.09
CA THR A 171 6.39 0.19 9.53
C THR A 171 5.34 -0.81 10.01
N GLY A 172 4.26 -1.00 9.24
CA GLY A 172 3.12 -1.85 9.60
C GLY A 172 2.13 -1.18 10.55
N THR A 173 2.46 -0.02 11.12
CA THR A 173 1.64 0.66 12.13
C THR A 173 0.33 1.19 11.55
N ALA A 174 -0.78 0.93 12.22
CA ALA A 174 -2.07 1.51 11.88
C ALA A 174 -2.27 2.86 12.59
N VAL A 175 -3.04 3.75 11.96
CA VAL A 175 -3.38 5.07 12.51
C VAL A 175 -4.73 4.97 13.22
N GLU A 176 -4.83 5.60 14.39
CA GLU A 176 -6.07 5.67 15.15
C GLU A 176 -7.12 6.53 14.43
N ARG A 177 -8.38 6.16 14.59
CA ARG A 177 -9.51 6.90 14.03
C ARG A 177 -9.49 8.38 14.44
N ASP A 178 -9.26 8.64 15.72
CA ASP A 178 -9.27 10.00 16.28
C ASP A 178 -8.10 10.86 15.72
N THR A 179 -6.96 10.23 15.45
CA THR A 179 -5.84 10.89 14.75
C THR A 179 -6.26 11.34 13.34
N VAL A 180 -6.93 10.47 12.57
CA VAL A 180 -7.40 10.84 11.23
C VAL A 180 -8.40 11.98 11.29
N LEU A 181 -9.32 11.96 12.26
CA LEU A 181 -10.30 13.03 12.47
C LEU A 181 -9.62 14.35 12.85
N ALA A 182 -8.70 14.33 13.80
CA ALA A 182 -7.96 15.53 14.23
C ALA A 182 -7.18 16.15 13.06
N LEU A 183 -6.49 15.34 12.26
CA LEU A 183 -5.73 15.81 11.10
C LEU A 183 -6.65 16.33 9.99
N HIS A 184 -7.77 15.64 9.72
CA HIS A 184 -8.76 16.10 8.76
C HIS A 184 -9.30 17.49 9.18
N ASP A 185 -9.77 17.62 10.42
CA ASP A 185 -10.38 18.86 10.90
C ASP A 185 -9.36 20.01 10.93
N ALA A 186 -8.12 19.74 11.35
CA ALA A 186 -7.04 20.73 11.28
C ALA A 186 -6.73 21.17 9.85
N ALA A 187 -6.69 20.21 8.90
CA ALA A 187 -6.46 20.52 7.49
C ALA A 187 -7.58 21.42 6.93
N GLN A 188 -8.86 21.07 7.18
CA GLN A 188 -10.00 21.87 6.72
C GLN A 188 -10.06 23.26 7.36
N ALA A 189 -9.62 23.41 8.62
CA ALA A 189 -9.54 24.70 9.29
C ALA A 189 -8.53 25.66 8.62
N VAL A 190 -7.49 25.13 7.98
CA VAL A 190 -6.46 25.91 7.29
C VAL A 190 -6.91 26.32 5.87
N LYS A 191 -7.39 25.34 5.10
CA LYS A 191 -8.00 25.50 3.76
C LYS A 191 -8.65 24.18 3.33
N PRO A 192 -9.50 24.17 2.30
CA PRO A 192 -9.96 22.92 1.70
C PRO A 192 -8.77 22.06 1.25
N THR A 193 -8.57 20.92 1.91
CA THR A 193 -7.46 19.97 1.67
C THR A 193 -8.02 18.58 1.46
N VAL A 194 -7.61 17.89 0.40
CA VAL A 194 -8.00 16.49 0.18
C VAL A 194 -7.17 15.58 1.08
N VAL A 195 -7.82 14.84 1.96
CA VAL A 195 -7.18 13.89 2.88
C VAL A 195 -7.32 12.50 2.30
N ILE A 196 -6.20 11.88 1.93
CA ILE A 196 -6.13 10.54 1.34
C ILE A 196 -5.67 9.56 2.42
N VAL A 197 -6.55 8.65 2.82
CA VAL A 197 -6.24 7.52 3.68
C VAL A 197 -5.93 6.31 2.79
N ASP A 198 -4.66 5.91 2.74
CA ASP A 198 -4.23 4.74 1.95
C ASP A 198 -4.36 3.47 2.79
N GLU A 199 -5.41 2.70 2.54
CA GLU A 199 -5.75 1.45 3.19
C GLU A 199 -5.31 0.20 2.39
N ALA A 200 -4.17 0.23 1.72
CA ALA A 200 -3.69 -0.89 0.91
C ALA A 200 -3.54 -2.22 1.69
N TYR A 201 -3.48 -2.18 3.01
CA TYR A 201 -3.27 -3.34 3.89
C TYR A 201 -4.37 -3.55 4.93
N VAL A 202 -5.48 -2.83 4.86
CA VAL A 202 -6.50 -2.80 5.92
C VAL A 202 -7.12 -4.17 6.21
N GLU A 203 -7.23 -5.05 5.22
CA GLU A 203 -7.78 -6.39 5.41
C GLU A 203 -6.92 -7.26 6.35
N PHE A 204 -5.63 -6.93 6.51
CA PHE A 204 -4.71 -7.59 7.45
C PHE A 204 -4.74 -6.98 8.85
N SER A 205 -5.38 -5.82 9.02
CA SER A 205 -5.44 -5.13 10.30
C SER A 205 -6.35 -5.84 11.31
N HIS A 206 -6.04 -5.66 12.59
CA HIS A 206 -6.96 -5.97 13.69
C HIS A 206 -7.95 -4.83 13.96
N ARG A 207 -7.73 -3.67 13.34
CA ARG A 207 -8.57 -2.48 13.48
C ARG A 207 -9.63 -2.41 12.39
N ALA A 208 -10.71 -1.72 12.69
CA ALA A 208 -11.73 -1.44 11.69
C ALA A 208 -11.19 -0.48 10.60
N SER A 209 -11.74 -0.60 9.41
CA SER A 209 -11.49 0.34 8.32
C SER A 209 -11.89 1.76 8.70
N LEU A 210 -11.13 2.73 8.19
CA LEU A 210 -11.40 4.15 8.32
C LEU A 210 -12.40 4.66 7.25
N LEU A 211 -12.82 3.78 6.32
CA LEU A 211 -13.73 4.13 5.24
C LEU A 211 -15.04 4.80 5.71
N PRO A 212 -15.68 4.39 6.81
CA PRO A 212 -16.89 5.08 7.28
C PRO A 212 -16.69 6.56 7.62
N LEU A 213 -15.45 7.02 7.76
CA LEU A 213 -15.15 8.43 8.01
C LEU A 213 -15.43 9.34 6.82
N ILE A 214 -15.65 8.80 5.61
CA ILE A 214 -16.03 9.63 4.45
C ILE A 214 -17.42 10.27 4.65
N GLU A 215 -18.27 9.69 5.48
CA GLU A 215 -19.59 10.25 5.77
C GLU A 215 -19.46 11.65 6.41
N GLY A 216 -20.11 12.62 5.78
CA GLY A 216 -20.05 14.03 6.20
C GLY A 216 -18.70 14.72 5.96
N ARG A 217 -17.72 14.06 5.29
CA ARG A 217 -16.39 14.60 4.99
C ARG A 217 -16.07 14.50 3.51
N PRO A 218 -16.58 15.42 2.68
CA PRO A 218 -16.50 15.32 1.22
C PRO A 218 -15.07 15.33 0.66
N LEU A 219 -14.09 15.80 1.44
CA LEU A 219 -12.68 15.83 1.04
C LEU A 219 -11.84 14.69 1.67
N LEU A 220 -12.47 13.71 2.33
CA LEU A 220 -11.81 12.51 2.78
C LEU A 220 -11.98 11.41 1.74
N VAL A 221 -10.86 10.80 1.33
CA VAL A 221 -10.77 9.74 0.32
C VAL A 221 -10.09 8.54 0.94
N VAL A 222 -10.62 7.34 0.72
CA VAL A 222 -9.97 6.09 1.10
C VAL A 222 -9.54 5.35 -0.16
N THR A 223 -8.25 4.98 -0.26
CA THR A 223 -7.72 4.18 -1.38
C THR A 223 -7.45 2.75 -0.95
N ARG A 224 -7.66 1.79 -1.86
CA ARG A 224 -7.43 0.35 -1.65
C ARG A 224 -6.89 -0.32 -2.90
N THR A 225 -6.46 -1.58 -2.75
CA THR A 225 -5.90 -2.37 -3.85
C THR A 225 -6.27 -3.84 -3.74
N MET A 226 -6.45 -4.51 -4.87
CA MET A 226 -6.57 -5.98 -4.93
C MET A 226 -5.19 -6.69 -4.92
N SER A 227 -4.09 -5.93 -4.96
CA SER A 227 -2.73 -6.50 -5.04
C SER A 227 -2.30 -7.27 -3.80
N LYS A 228 -2.94 -7.06 -2.64
CA LYS A 228 -2.49 -7.59 -1.34
C LYS A 228 -3.46 -8.66 -0.83
N ALA A 229 -4.57 -8.28 -0.24
CA ALA A 229 -5.54 -9.21 0.35
C ALA A 229 -6.13 -10.20 -0.66
N PHE A 230 -6.39 -9.76 -1.88
CA PHE A 230 -6.95 -10.61 -2.94
C PHE A 230 -5.93 -11.51 -3.65
N GLY A 231 -4.63 -11.41 -3.32
CA GLY A 231 -3.60 -12.19 -4.01
C GLY A 231 -3.48 -11.88 -5.51
N ALA A 232 -3.98 -10.71 -5.93
CA ALA A 232 -4.12 -10.34 -7.33
C ALA A 232 -3.15 -9.20 -7.74
N ALA A 233 -1.89 -9.28 -7.30
CA ALA A 233 -0.88 -8.26 -7.61
C ALA A 233 -0.66 -8.09 -9.11
N GLY A 234 -0.66 -9.20 -9.87
CA GLY A 234 -0.53 -9.22 -11.32
C GLY A 234 -1.73 -8.64 -12.08
N LEU A 235 -2.90 -8.55 -11.46
CA LEU A 235 -4.11 -7.99 -12.05
C LEU A 235 -4.02 -6.47 -12.27
N ARG A 236 -3.27 -5.78 -11.43
CA ARG A 236 -3.17 -4.32 -11.43
C ARG A 236 -4.51 -3.63 -11.27
N LEU A 237 -5.24 -3.89 -10.18
CA LEU A 237 -6.46 -3.18 -9.83
C LEU A 237 -6.33 -2.50 -8.46
N GLY A 238 -6.65 -1.19 -8.43
CA GLY A 238 -6.85 -0.39 -7.23
C GLY A 238 -8.15 0.40 -7.36
N TYR A 239 -8.63 0.92 -6.25
CA TYR A 239 -9.86 1.69 -6.21
C TYR A 239 -9.85 2.68 -5.05
N LEU A 240 -10.72 3.67 -5.13
CA LEU A 240 -11.01 4.60 -4.04
C LEU A 240 -12.51 4.58 -3.70
N ALA A 241 -12.80 5.00 -2.48
CA ALA A 241 -14.13 5.40 -2.05
C ALA A 241 -14.07 6.84 -1.51
N ALA A 242 -15.02 7.69 -1.92
CA ALA A 242 -15.07 9.10 -1.57
C ALA A 242 -16.47 9.68 -1.80
N ASP A 243 -16.64 10.95 -1.51
CA ASP A 243 -17.81 11.69 -1.97
C ASP A 243 -17.91 11.67 -3.51
N ARG A 244 -19.14 11.65 -4.01
CA ARG A 244 -19.43 11.61 -5.45
C ARG A 244 -18.73 12.75 -6.21
N ALA A 245 -18.68 13.95 -5.65
CA ALA A 245 -18.02 15.07 -6.31
C ALA A 245 -16.53 14.87 -6.52
N VAL A 246 -15.85 14.15 -5.61
CA VAL A 246 -14.44 13.75 -5.78
C VAL A 246 -14.30 12.73 -6.90
N VAL A 247 -15.17 11.73 -6.97
CA VAL A 247 -15.18 10.73 -8.05
C VAL A 247 -15.42 11.41 -9.40
N ASP A 248 -16.39 12.31 -9.47
CA ASP A 248 -16.69 13.08 -10.70
C ASP A 248 -15.49 13.96 -11.12
N ALA A 249 -14.78 14.57 -10.15
CA ALA A 249 -13.58 15.35 -10.43
C ALA A 249 -12.40 14.49 -10.95
N VAL A 250 -12.16 13.31 -10.38
CA VAL A 250 -11.13 12.37 -10.84
C VAL A 250 -11.38 11.92 -12.28
N GLN A 251 -12.64 11.80 -12.69
CA GLN A 251 -12.98 11.44 -14.07
C GLN A 251 -12.56 12.50 -15.11
N LEU A 252 -12.29 13.76 -14.70
CA LEU A 252 -11.81 14.80 -15.62
C LEU A 252 -10.38 14.56 -16.11
N VAL A 253 -9.56 13.85 -15.33
CA VAL A 253 -8.14 13.62 -15.65
C VAL A 253 -7.85 12.18 -16.10
N ARG A 254 -8.79 11.26 -15.91
CA ARG A 254 -8.60 9.88 -16.34
C ARG A 254 -8.46 9.77 -17.86
N LEU A 255 -7.62 8.86 -18.31
CA LEU A 255 -7.62 8.48 -19.72
C LEU A 255 -8.89 7.66 -20.04
N PRO A 256 -9.55 7.87 -21.17
CA PRO A 256 -10.72 7.10 -21.53
C PRO A 256 -10.37 5.62 -21.70
N TYR A 257 -11.27 4.73 -21.25
CA TYR A 257 -11.11 3.27 -21.37
C TYR A 257 -9.85 2.70 -20.68
N HIS A 258 -9.37 3.33 -19.62
CA HIS A 258 -8.10 3.01 -18.93
C HIS A 258 -8.06 1.59 -18.34
N LEU A 259 -9.21 1.02 -17.91
CA LEU A 259 -9.32 -0.37 -17.45
C LEU A 259 -9.70 -1.30 -18.58
N SER A 260 -8.85 -2.28 -18.90
CA SER A 260 -9.13 -3.27 -19.95
C SER A 260 -10.34 -4.15 -19.60
N ALA A 261 -11.00 -4.69 -20.62
CA ALA A 261 -12.09 -5.66 -20.44
C ALA A 261 -11.62 -6.90 -19.66
N VAL A 262 -10.37 -7.34 -19.86
CA VAL A 262 -9.78 -8.50 -19.17
C VAL A 262 -9.56 -8.19 -17.69
N THR A 263 -9.07 -7.00 -17.36
CA THR A 263 -8.91 -6.55 -15.97
C THR A 263 -10.25 -6.50 -15.26
N GLN A 264 -11.28 -5.90 -15.89
CA GLN A 264 -12.63 -5.82 -15.31
C GLN A 264 -13.22 -7.22 -15.08
N ALA A 265 -13.13 -8.12 -16.06
CA ALA A 265 -13.63 -9.50 -15.96
C ALA A 265 -12.94 -10.30 -14.85
N THR A 266 -11.61 -10.19 -14.75
CA THR A 266 -10.82 -10.89 -13.73
C THR A 266 -11.14 -10.36 -12.33
N ALA A 267 -11.24 -9.04 -12.17
CA ALA A 267 -11.58 -8.43 -10.89
C ALA A 267 -12.96 -8.85 -10.38
N LEU A 268 -13.95 -8.93 -11.28
CA LEU A 268 -15.29 -9.42 -10.96
C LEU A 268 -15.25 -10.88 -10.46
N ALA A 269 -14.49 -11.76 -11.12
CA ALA A 269 -14.29 -13.13 -10.64
C ALA A 269 -13.66 -13.17 -9.23
N CYS A 270 -12.67 -12.32 -8.95
CA CYS A 270 -12.07 -12.23 -7.61
C CYS A 270 -13.09 -11.77 -6.56
N LEU A 271 -13.97 -10.81 -6.88
CA LEU A 271 -15.01 -10.33 -5.97
C LEU A 271 -16.07 -11.41 -5.67
N GLU A 272 -16.39 -12.26 -6.62
CA GLU A 272 -17.25 -13.44 -6.41
C GLU A 272 -16.66 -14.44 -5.40
N HIS A 273 -15.33 -14.48 -5.25
CA HIS A 273 -14.61 -15.39 -4.39
C HIS A 273 -13.99 -14.70 -3.14
N THR A 274 -14.50 -13.53 -2.76
CA THR A 274 -13.96 -12.72 -1.66
C THR A 274 -13.75 -13.51 -0.37
N ASP A 275 -14.72 -14.32 0.05
CA ASP A 275 -14.65 -15.03 1.33
C ASP A 275 -13.51 -16.06 1.37
N THR A 276 -13.26 -16.72 0.26
CA THR A 276 -12.11 -17.64 0.13
C THR A 276 -10.78 -16.88 0.21
N LEU A 277 -10.66 -15.77 -0.50
CA LEU A 277 -9.44 -14.96 -0.52
C LEU A 277 -9.18 -14.30 0.84
N LEU A 278 -10.21 -13.80 1.51
CA LEU A 278 -10.07 -13.29 2.88
C LEU A 278 -9.76 -14.40 3.90
N GLY A 279 -10.12 -15.65 3.62
CA GLY A 279 -9.65 -16.80 4.40
C GLY A 279 -8.12 -16.97 4.38
N TYR A 280 -7.46 -16.67 3.26
CA TYR A 280 -5.99 -16.62 3.19
C TYR A 280 -5.40 -15.45 3.99
N VAL A 281 -6.10 -14.31 4.01
CA VAL A 281 -5.69 -13.18 4.85
C VAL A 281 -5.64 -13.58 6.32
N GLN A 282 -6.62 -14.35 6.82
CA GLN A 282 -6.60 -14.82 8.21
C GLN A 282 -5.40 -15.74 8.51
N LYS A 283 -5.02 -16.60 7.58
CA LYS A 283 -3.80 -17.43 7.72
C LYS A 283 -2.55 -16.55 7.78
N LEU A 284 -2.45 -15.55 6.92
CA LEU A 284 -1.30 -14.64 6.90
C LEU A 284 -1.23 -13.74 8.15
N LYS A 285 -2.37 -13.36 8.74
CA LYS A 285 -2.39 -12.68 10.05
C LYS A 285 -1.77 -13.56 11.13
N GLY A 286 -2.16 -14.83 11.20
CA GLY A 286 -1.57 -15.78 12.17
C GLY A 286 -0.07 -15.98 11.95
N GLU A 287 0.38 -16.09 10.71
CA GLU A 287 1.81 -16.20 10.38
C GLU A 287 2.59 -14.94 10.70
N ARG A 288 2.03 -13.75 10.43
CA ARG A 288 2.62 -12.46 10.85
C ARG A 288 2.81 -12.42 12.36
N ASP A 289 1.78 -12.76 13.12
CA ASP A 289 1.81 -12.70 14.59
C ASP A 289 2.86 -13.68 15.13
N ARG A 290 2.96 -14.89 14.55
CA ARG A 290 4.00 -15.88 14.86
C ARG A 290 5.42 -15.33 14.57
N LEU A 291 5.61 -14.64 13.46
CA LEU A 291 6.90 -14.01 13.12
C LEU A 291 7.25 -12.89 14.11
N VAL A 292 6.29 -12.06 14.51
CA VAL A 292 6.50 -11.00 15.51
C VAL A 292 7.00 -11.58 16.83
N GLU A 293 6.33 -12.63 17.34
CA GLU A 293 6.72 -13.30 18.58
C GLU A 293 8.12 -13.93 18.47
N ALA A 294 8.40 -14.64 17.35
CA ALA A 294 9.69 -15.29 17.14
C ALA A 294 10.85 -14.28 17.03
N LEU A 295 10.67 -13.17 16.33
CA LEU A 295 11.69 -12.12 16.21
C LEU A 295 11.95 -11.42 17.55
N ARG A 296 10.90 -11.14 18.34
CA ARG A 296 11.03 -10.60 19.69
C ARG A 296 11.78 -11.56 20.63
N ALA A 297 11.51 -12.87 20.52
CA ALA A 297 12.21 -13.89 21.29
C ALA A 297 13.71 -13.99 20.93
N LEU A 298 14.12 -13.53 19.75
CA LEU A 298 15.52 -13.39 19.36
C LEU A 298 16.18 -12.09 19.89
N GLY A 299 15.44 -11.26 20.65
CA GLY A 299 15.91 -10.00 21.19
C GLY A 299 15.89 -8.83 20.18
N LEU A 300 15.21 -8.99 19.06
CA LEU A 300 15.10 -7.95 18.05
C LEU A 300 13.95 -6.98 18.38
N THR A 301 14.16 -5.71 18.05
CA THR A 301 13.07 -4.72 18.07
C THR A 301 12.14 -5.00 16.90
N VAL A 302 10.81 -5.08 17.17
CA VAL A 302 9.80 -5.36 16.17
C VAL A 302 8.67 -4.36 16.33
N THR A 303 8.31 -3.66 15.25
CA THR A 303 7.15 -2.75 15.24
C THR A 303 5.85 -3.55 15.31
N ASP A 304 4.85 -3.01 16.00
CA ASP A 304 3.50 -3.58 15.96
C ASP A 304 2.94 -3.44 14.55
N SER A 305 2.56 -4.56 13.95
CA SER A 305 2.12 -4.58 12.56
C SER A 305 0.67 -4.97 12.41
N ASP A 306 -0.08 -4.13 11.71
CA ASP A 306 -1.42 -4.36 11.22
C ASP A 306 -1.47 -4.68 9.71
N SER A 307 -0.31 -5.01 9.11
CA SER A 307 -0.16 -5.32 7.68
C SER A 307 0.17 -6.80 7.44
N ASN A 308 0.50 -7.16 6.19
CA ASN A 308 1.04 -8.50 5.87
C ASN A 308 2.57 -8.57 5.89
N PHE A 309 3.24 -7.66 6.58
CA PHE A 309 4.70 -7.61 6.73
C PHE A 309 5.08 -7.08 8.10
N ILE A 310 6.34 -7.27 8.46
CA ILE A 310 6.90 -6.86 9.75
C ILE A 310 8.16 -6.03 9.50
N GLN A 311 8.30 -4.87 10.17
CA GLN A 311 9.54 -4.13 10.28
C GLN A 311 10.26 -4.55 11.56
N PHE A 312 11.54 -4.90 11.44
CA PHE A 312 12.34 -5.41 12.56
C PHE A 312 13.79 -4.92 12.51
N GLY A 313 14.43 -4.83 13.65
CA GLY A 313 15.79 -4.31 13.88
C GLY A 313 16.07 -4.32 15.39
N THR A 314 16.89 -3.45 15.97
CA THR A 314 17.71 -2.44 15.29
C THR A 314 19.11 -2.98 15.00
N PHE A 315 19.59 -2.82 13.79
CA PHE A 315 20.90 -3.30 13.36
C PHE A 315 21.87 -2.13 13.18
N GLU A 316 23.13 -2.31 13.59
CA GLU A 316 24.21 -1.33 13.32
C GLU A 316 24.51 -1.27 11.81
N ASP A 317 24.58 -2.44 11.15
CA ASP A 317 24.74 -2.57 9.70
C ASP A 317 23.59 -3.44 9.13
N GLN A 318 22.46 -2.81 8.90
CA GLN A 318 21.29 -3.47 8.30
C GLN A 318 21.57 -4.07 6.92
N ARG A 319 22.49 -3.47 6.16
CA ARG A 319 22.84 -3.93 4.81
C ARG A 319 23.65 -5.22 4.85
N ALA A 320 24.55 -5.36 5.81
CA ALA A 320 25.28 -6.61 6.04
C ALA A 320 24.33 -7.72 6.48
N VAL A 321 23.38 -7.42 7.39
CA VAL A 321 22.34 -8.38 7.80
C VAL A 321 21.45 -8.79 6.62
N TRP A 322 20.97 -7.84 5.82
CA TRP A 322 20.19 -8.12 4.63
C TRP A 322 20.94 -9.06 3.67
N ARG A 323 22.23 -8.78 3.40
CA ARG A 323 23.06 -9.61 2.52
C ARG A 323 23.25 -11.01 3.08
N ALA A 324 23.53 -11.13 4.36
CA ALA A 324 23.73 -12.42 5.01
C ALA A 324 22.46 -13.31 5.00
N ILE A 325 21.27 -12.70 5.08
CA ILE A 325 19.98 -13.38 4.92
C ILE A 325 19.78 -13.79 3.45
N LEU A 326 20.08 -12.92 2.51
CA LEU A 326 20.02 -13.20 1.07
C LEU A 326 20.93 -14.37 0.67
N ASP A 327 22.17 -14.41 1.19
CA ASP A 327 23.14 -15.48 0.92
C ASP A 327 22.65 -16.85 1.42
N ARG A 328 21.62 -16.86 2.28
CA ARG A 328 20.90 -18.06 2.75
C ARG A 328 19.63 -18.38 1.94
N GLY A 329 19.47 -17.71 0.79
CA GLY A 329 18.37 -17.97 -0.13
C GLY A 329 17.04 -17.30 0.25
N VAL A 330 17.05 -16.31 1.16
CA VAL A 330 15.85 -15.59 1.57
C VAL A 330 15.97 -14.11 1.20
N LEU A 331 15.11 -13.63 0.31
CA LEU A 331 15.05 -12.24 -0.10
C LEU A 331 14.01 -11.49 0.75
N ILE A 332 14.49 -10.55 1.56
CA ILE A 332 13.68 -9.60 2.31
C ILE A 332 13.95 -8.17 1.82
N ARG A 333 13.32 -7.17 2.40
CA ARG A 333 13.46 -5.77 1.97
C ARG A 333 14.34 -4.96 2.91
N ASP A 334 15.41 -4.36 2.36
CA ASP A 334 16.00 -3.14 2.90
C ASP A 334 15.20 -1.96 2.34
N ASN A 335 14.46 -1.29 3.20
CA ASN A 335 13.56 -0.18 2.84
C ASN A 335 14.14 1.20 3.10
N GLY A 336 15.43 1.25 3.51
CA GLY A 336 16.16 2.50 3.78
C GLY A 336 15.81 3.16 5.12
N VAL A 337 15.01 2.53 5.97
CA VAL A 337 14.81 3.00 7.36
C VAL A 337 16.03 2.60 8.17
N PRO A 338 16.79 3.55 8.75
CA PRO A 338 18.04 3.25 9.44
C PRO A 338 17.86 2.22 10.57
N GLY A 339 18.67 1.18 10.54
CA GLY A 339 18.65 0.09 11.52
C GLY A 339 17.56 -0.96 11.31
N TYR A 340 16.62 -0.78 10.34
CA TYR A 340 15.49 -1.67 10.16
C TYR A 340 15.47 -2.36 8.80
N LEU A 341 14.96 -3.59 8.81
CA LEU A 341 14.60 -4.37 7.64
C LEU A 341 13.10 -4.72 7.68
N ARG A 342 12.54 -5.10 6.54
CA ARG A 342 11.14 -5.50 6.45
C ARG A 342 11.02 -6.88 5.80
N VAL A 343 10.22 -7.76 6.41
CA VAL A 343 9.87 -9.09 5.87
C VAL A 343 8.37 -9.19 5.66
N THR A 344 7.97 -9.76 4.53
CA THR A 344 6.57 -10.13 4.27
C THR A 344 6.24 -11.44 4.97
N ALA A 345 5.05 -11.58 5.53
CA ALA A 345 4.55 -12.85 6.03
C ALA A 345 4.25 -13.79 4.85
N GLY A 346 5.01 -14.86 4.76
CA GLY A 346 4.88 -15.92 3.76
C GLY A 346 4.05 -17.11 4.23
N THR A 347 4.15 -18.22 3.53
CA THR A 347 3.68 -19.53 3.99
C THR A 347 4.46 -19.96 5.23
N PRO A 348 3.95 -20.93 6.03
CA PRO A 348 4.69 -21.47 7.17
C PRO A 348 6.13 -21.89 6.82
N ALA A 349 6.33 -22.57 5.70
CA ALA A 349 7.65 -23.04 5.27
C ALA A 349 8.60 -21.88 4.90
N GLU A 350 8.11 -20.86 4.21
CA GLU A 350 8.90 -19.67 3.87
C GLU A 350 9.28 -18.88 5.12
N ASN A 351 8.36 -18.77 6.07
CA ASN A 351 8.59 -18.10 7.35
C ASN A 351 9.60 -18.88 8.23
N ASP A 352 9.54 -20.20 8.24
CA ASP A 352 10.52 -21.04 8.95
C ASP A 352 11.92 -20.87 8.36
N ALA A 353 12.07 -20.89 7.03
CA ALA A 353 13.34 -20.63 6.36
C ALA A 353 13.88 -19.23 6.69
N PHE A 354 13.03 -18.21 6.71
CA PHE A 354 13.40 -16.86 7.13
C PHE A 354 13.89 -16.83 8.59
N LEU A 355 13.14 -17.42 9.52
CA LEU A 355 13.51 -17.43 10.94
C LEU A 355 14.82 -18.18 11.18
N ASP A 356 15.09 -19.28 10.46
CA ASP A 356 16.35 -20.01 10.56
C ASP A 356 17.52 -19.17 10.03
N ALA A 357 17.33 -18.44 8.93
CA ALA A 357 18.33 -17.52 8.41
C ALA A 357 18.61 -16.39 9.42
N VAL A 358 17.60 -15.74 10.01
CA VAL A 358 17.77 -14.68 11.01
C VAL A 358 18.47 -15.18 12.26
N ARG A 359 18.06 -16.37 12.80
CA ARG A 359 18.71 -16.97 13.98
C ARG A 359 20.21 -17.21 13.76
N THR A 360 20.59 -17.63 12.58
CA THR A 360 21.98 -17.88 12.22
C THR A 360 22.75 -16.56 12.10
N VAL A 361 22.22 -15.61 11.35
CA VAL A 361 22.85 -14.29 11.11
C VAL A 361 23.01 -13.51 12.41
N THR A 362 22.01 -13.50 13.30
CA THR A 362 22.10 -12.79 14.58
C THR A 362 23.17 -13.40 15.51
N LYS A 363 23.38 -14.72 15.46
CA LYS A 363 24.48 -15.37 16.23
C LYS A 363 25.86 -15.05 15.65
N GLU A 364 25.99 -14.97 14.34
CA GLU A 364 27.26 -14.69 13.66
C GLU A 364 27.71 -13.24 13.80
N LEU A 365 26.74 -12.30 13.72
CA LEU A 365 27.00 -10.87 13.78
C LEU A 365 26.93 -10.29 15.20
N SER A 366 26.44 -11.04 16.20
CA SER A 366 26.60 -10.65 17.61
C SER A 366 28.08 -10.65 17.96
N PRO A 367 28.63 -9.59 18.58
CA PRO A 367 30.02 -9.61 19.04
C PRO A 367 30.22 -10.83 19.91
N ARG A 368 31.17 -11.70 19.53
CA ARG A 368 31.60 -12.81 20.40
C ARG A 368 31.99 -12.19 21.74
N SER A 369 31.16 -12.39 22.77
CA SER A 369 31.60 -12.07 24.14
C SER A 369 32.89 -12.82 24.33
N CYS A 370 34.01 -12.08 24.41
CA CYS A 370 35.29 -12.62 24.83
C CYS A 370 35.08 -13.28 26.19
N LYS A 371 34.93 -14.63 26.19
CA LYS A 371 35.15 -15.38 27.42
C LYS A 371 36.62 -15.28 27.72
N ASN A 372 36.99 -14.38 28.61
CA ASN A 372 38.20 -14.47 29.42
C ASN A 372 37.90 -15.30 30.64
#